data_efcbefbcc01c432402b1b9c1b1948b7f
#
_entry.id   efcbefbcc01c432402b1b9c1b1948b7f
#
_cell.length_a   1.000
_cell.length_b   1.000
_cell.length_c   1.000
_cell.angle_alpha   90.00
_cell.angle_beta   90.00
_cell.angle_gamma   90.00
#
_symmetry.space_group_name_H-M   'P 1'
#
loop_
_entity.id
_entity.type
_entity.pdbx_description
1 polymer ?
#
loop_
_entity_poly.entity_id
_entity_poly.type
_entity_poly.pdbx_seq_one_letter_code
_entity_poly.pdbx_strand_id
1 'polypeptide(L)'
;MHNLLLALLIFLPLQATDDRYRIGPGDVLDIRVYNRPQLSRDAVRVEGNGIIRMPLIENDIQAACLTEGELAKEISARYARYYKNLQVDVFIKEYHSKQVAVIGAVNEQSRFELQRRVRLLELLTYAKGPSAKAGQTINIVHSSAVSPCKQTDESDTAAFTSYKLSDVLAGDPKSNPYIEAGDIVTLPEADQVYVVGNVFMPLTISLKEPITLTRAIAMAGGLKQDTRKDKIRVLRQEPGTTIRKEITVDLYAIEKKSSEDLALAPNDIIDVPTSAGKSFLRSLVQGVVPGVGQLPVRVVP
;
A
#
# COMPACT_ATOMS: atom_id res chain seq x y z
N MET A 1 -19.21 45.18 45.87
CA MET A 1 -19.13 43.72 45.90
C MET A 1 -18.52 43.26 44.58
N HIS A 2 -17.21 43.03 44.58
CA HIS A 2 -16.43 42.67 43.39
C HIS A 2 -16.25 41.14 43.41
N ASN A 3 -16.88 40.44 42.47
CA ASN A 3 -16.66 39.00 42.24
C ASN A 3 -15.39 38.83 41.40
N LEU A 4 -14.32 38.38 42.04
CA LEU A 4 -13.07 37.98 41.42
C LEU A 4 -13.21 36.53 40.91
N LEU A 5 -13.48 36.33 39.60
CA LEU A 5 -13.49 35.01 38.94
C LEU A 5 -12.03 34.58 38.73
N LEU A 6 -11.58 33.66 39.57
CA LEU A 6 -10.25 33.01 39.46
C LEU A 6 -10.34 31.97 38.36
N ALA A 7 -9.79 32.28 37.15
CA ALA A 7 -9.70 31.33 36.07
C ALA A 7 -8.56 30.31 36.38
N LEU A 8 -8.93 29.09 36.74
CA LEU A 8 -8.03 27.97 36.94
C LEU A 8 -7.58 27.44 35.57
N LEU A 9 -6.38 27.85 35.14
CA LEU A 9 -5.73 27.29 33.94
C LEU A 9 -5.28 25.86 34.24
N ILE A 10 -6.04 24.90 33.76
CA ILE A 10 -5.67 23.48 33.79
C ILE A 10 -4.56 23.27 32.75
N PHE A 11 -3.34 23.21 33.22
CA PHE A 11 -2.18 22.74 32.42
C PHE A 11 -2.35 21.23 32.20
N LEU A 12 -2.92 20.83 31.07
CA LEU A 12 -2.81 19.43 30.61
C LEU A 12 -1.34 19.21 30.21
N PRO A 13 -0.65 18.23 30.80
CA PRO A 13 0.68 17.86 30.34
C PRO A 13 0.57 17.32 28.90
N LEU A 14 1.26 17.99 27.99
CA LEU A 14 1.46 17.50 26.62
C LEU A 14 2.27 16.21 26.77
N GLN A 15 1.62 15.05 26.66
CA GLN A 15 2.31 13.76 26.63
C GLN A 15 3.12 13.71 25.34
N ALA A 16 4.42 14.01 25.46
CA ALA A 16 5.37 13.75 24.40
C ALA A 16 5.35 12.23 24.12
N THR A 17 4.85 11.83 22.97
CA THR A 17 4.93 10.43 22.54
C THR A 17 6.40 10.08 22.38
N ASP A 18 6.87 9.11 23.17
CA ASP A 18 8.24 8.58 23.07
C ASP A 18 8.39 7.87 21.71
N ASP A 19 9.01 8.57 20.77
CA ASP A 19 9.15 8.14 19.35
C ASP A 19 10.37 7.23 19.15
N ARG A 20 11.06 6.84 20.25
CA ARG A 20 12.22 5.96 20.21
C ARG A 20 11.85 4.55 19.78
N TYR A 21 12.76 3.94 19.05
CA TYR A 21 12.60 2.53 18.67
C TYR A 21 12.49 1.66 19.93
N ARG A 22 11.55 0.73 19.90
CA ARG A 22 11.41 -0.32 20.90
C ARG A 22 11.77 -1.66 20.29
N ILE A 23 12.67 -2.36 20.94
CA ILE A 23 13.17 -3.66 20.53
C ILE A 23 12.00 -4.64 20.38
N GLY A 24 12.07 -5.49 19.38
CA GLY A 24 11.08 -6.54 19.16
C GLY A 24 11.68 -7.90 18.82
N PRO A 25 10.86 -8.95 18.75
CA PRO A 25 11.30 -10.29 18.37
C PRO A 25 11.99 -10.30 17.01
N GLY A 26 13.12 -10.99 16.92
CA GLY A 26 13.91 -11.08 15.69
C GLY A 26 15.04 -10.07 15.58
N ASP A 27 14.97 -8.94 16.28
CA ASP A 27 16.07 -7.97 16.30
C ASP A 27 17.37 -8.59 16.80
N VAL A 28 18.50 -8.08 16.29
CA VAL A 28 19.84 -8.52 16.70
C VAL A 28 20.53 -7.39 17.46
N LEU A 29 21.00 -7.70 18.66
CA LEU A 29 21.58 -6.74 19.58
C LEU A 29 23.07 -7.03 19.80
N ASP A 30 23.87 -5.97 19.88
CA ASP A 30 25.22 -6.00 20.43
C ASP A 30 25.17 -5.41 21.86
N ILE A 31 25.58 -6.22 22.86
CA ILE A 31 25.52 -5.87 24.26
C ILE A 31 26.96 -5.77 24.79
N ARG A 32 27.37 -4.59 25.18
CA ARG A 32 28.71 -4.33 25.67
C ARG A 32 28.70 -4.01 27.16
N VAL A 33 29.53 -4.74 27.89
CA VAL A 33 29.72 -4.55 29.33
C VAL A 33 31.10 -3.95 29.54
N TYR A 34 31.15 -2.71 30.05
CA TYR A 34 32.39 -1.97 30.22
C TYR A 34 33.31 -2.67 31.21
N ASN A 35 34.61 -2.77 30.90
CA ASN A 35 35.63 -3.44 31.68
C ASN A 35 35.38 -4.94 31.97
N ARG A 36 34.42 -5.57 31.27
CA ARG A 36 34.07 -6.99 31.43
C ARG A 36 33.72 -7.62 30.06
N PRO A 37 34.71 -7.76 29.15
CA PRO A 37 34.43 -8.28 27.81
C PRO A 37 33.83 -9.70 27.83
N GLN A 38 34.13 -10.50 28.85
CA GLN A 38 33.57 -11.83 29.02
C GLN A 38 32.05 -11.87 29.27
N LEU A 39 31.46 -10.75 29.70
CA LEU A 39 30.01 -10.60 29.88
C LEU A 39 29.35 -9.96 28.65
N SER A 40 30.16 -9.39 27.77
CA SER A 40 29.65 -8.82 26.52
C SER A 40 29.21 -9.91 25.56
N ARG A 41 28.23 -9.61 24.75
CA ARG A 41 27.68 -10.52 23.72
C ARG A 41 27.44 -9.75 22.45
N ASP A 42 27.99 -10.27 21.36
CA ASP A 42 27.74 -9.77 20.01
C ASP A 42 26.65 -10.60 19.32
N ALA A 43 25.84 -9.94 18.50
CA ALA A 43 24.80 -10.55 17.68
C ALA A 43 23.80 -11.42 18.49
N VAL A 44 23.31 -10.90 19.62
CA VAL A 44 22.27 -11.54 20.41
C VAL A 44 20.92 -11.34 19.72
N ARG A 45 20.32 -12.41 19.21
CA ARG A 45 18.99 -12.37 18.64
C ARG A 45 17.93 -12.38 19.74
N VAL A 46 16.97 -11.46 19.64
CA VAL A 46 15.77 -11.46 20.49
C VAL A 46 14.87 -12.62 20.03
N GLU A 47 14.57 -13.52 20.96
CA GLU A 47 13.74 -14.71 20.68
C GLU A 47 12.29 -14.32 20.34
N GLY A 48 11.50 -15.26 19.79
CA GLY A 48 10.12 -15.02 19.39
C GLY A 48 9.19 -14.58 20.52
N ASN A 49 9.50 -14.96 21.76
CA ASN A 49 8.81 -14.52 22.98
C ASN A 49 9.33 -13.19 23.55
N GLY A 50 10.29 -12.54 22.85
CA GLY A 50 10.83 -11.24 23.22
C GLY A 50 11.93 -11.25 24.27
N ILE A 51 12.50 -12.40 24.59
CA ILE A 51 13.55 -12.53 25.60
C ILE A 51 14.95 -12.60 24.99
N ILE A 52 15.93 -12.30 25.83
CA ILE A 52 17.37 -12.55 25.58
C ILE A 52 18.01 -13.25 26.79
N ARG A 53 19.15 -13.90 26.56
CA ARG A 53 19.95 -14.54 27.62
C ARG A 53 21.34 -13.93 27.70
N MET A 54 21.77 -13.70 28.93
CA MET A 54 23.08 -13.11 29.22
C MET A 54 23.90 -14.02 30.12
N PRO A 55 25.26 -14.04 30.02
CA PRO A 55 26.11 -14.84 30.87
C PRO A 55 25.88 -14.53 32.34
N LEU A 56 25.93 -15.56 33.20
CA LEU A 56 25.77 -15.49 34.67
C LEU A 56 24.38 -15.02 35.15
N ILE A 57 23.46 -14.67 34.29
CA ILE A 57 22.09 -14.35 34.64
C ILE A 57 21.24 -15.57 34.36
N GLU A 58 20.73 -16.23 35.43
CA GLU A 58 19.97 -17.47 35.32
C GLU A 58 18.58 -17.27 34.68
N ASN A 59 17.97 -16.11 34.91
CA ASN A 59 16.64 -15.81 34.45
C ASN A 59 16.68 -15.09 33.09
N ASP A 60 15.75 -15.41 32.21
CA ASP A 60 15.55 -14.75 30.95
C ASP A 60 15.27 -13.23 31.17
N ILE A 61 15.76 -12.40 30.25
CA ILE A 61 15.59 -10.95 30.30
C ILE A 61 14.59 -10.55 29.20
N GLN A 62 13.52 -9.88 29.59
CA GLN A 62 12.57 -9.33 28.64
C GLN A 62 13.22 -8.15 27.91
N ALA A 63 13.51 -8.31 26.62
CA ALA A 63 14.08 -7.28 25.77
C ALA A 63 13.01 -6.58 24.93
N ALA A 64 11.98 -7.32 24.50
CA ALA A 64 10.91 -6.75 23.70
C ALA A 64 10.17 -5.64 24.47
N CYS A 65 9.78 -4.61 23.73
CA CYS A 65 9.10 -3.40 24.20
C CYS A 65 9.96 -2.42 24.98
N LEU A 66 11.21 -2.75 25.24
CA LEU A 66 12.18 -1.84 25.84
C LEU A 66 12.95 -1.07 24.76
N THR A 67 13.37 0.14 25.07
CA THR A 67 14.39 0.88 24.31
C THR A 67 15.78 0.33 24.64
N GLU A 68 16.80 0.63 23.84
CA GLU A 68 18.20 0.25 24.12
C GLU A 68 18.63 0.67 25.52
N GLY A 69 18.32 1.92 25.94
CA GLY A 69 18.67 2.42 27.24
C GLY A 69 17.90 1.79 28.41
N GLU A 70 16.64 1.43 28.20
CA GLU A 70 15.84 0.70 29.20
C GLU A 70 16.36 -0.71 29.39
N LEU A 71 16.69 -1.41 28.29
CA LEU A 71 17.28 -2.75 28.35
C LEU A 71 18.68 -2.74 29.00
N ALA A 72 19.50 -1.73 28.68
CA ALA A 72 20.82 -1.58 29.30
C ALA A 72 20.71 -1.41 30.84
N LYS A 73 19.75 -0.62 31.32
CA LYS A 73 19.47 -0.48 32.75
C LYS A 73 19.00 -1.79 33.40
N GLU A 74 18.11 -2.51 32.72
CA GLU A 74 17.60 -3.81 33.21
C GLU A 74 18.74 -4.82 33.34
N ILE A 75 19.60 -4.94 32.32
CA ILE A 75 20.78 -5.83 32.36
C ILE A 75 21.72 -5.42 33.50
N SER A 76 22.01 -4.11 33.64
CA SER A 76 22.86 -3.60 34.71
C SER A 76 22.29 -3.91 36.10
N ALA A 77 20.99 -3.73 36.29
CA ALA A 77 20.31 -4.06 37.53
C ALA A 77 20.41 -5.55 37.90
N ARG A 78 20.31 -6.44 36.90
CA ARG A 78 20.46 -7.89 37.11
C ARG A 78 21.88 -8.28 37.49
N TYR A 79 22.88 -7.65 36.90
CA TYR A 79 24.26 -7.85 37.25
C TYR A 79 24.67 -7.22 38.60
N ALA A 80 23.89 -6.25 39.13
CA ALA A 80 24.21 -5.62 40.42
C ALA A 80 24.37 -6.58 41.60
N ARG A 81 23.78 -7.79 41.46
CA ARG A 81 23.98 -8.89 42.44
C ARG A 81 25.41 -9.40 42.47
N TYR A 82 26.13 -9.35 41.34
CA TYR A 82 27.46 -9.91 41.17
C TYR A 82 28.55 -8.83 41.08
N TYR A 83 28.21 -7.67 40.54
CA TYR A 83 29.15 -6.57 40.25
C TYR A 83 28.55 -5.21 40.63
N LYS A 84 29.30 -4.41 41.35
CA LYS A 84 28.91 -3.03 41.69
C LYS A 84 29.25 -2.08 40.55
N ASN A 85 28.33 -1.17 40.22
CA ASN A 85 28.50 -0.09 39.24
C ASN A 85 28.94 -0.54 37.85
N LEU A 86 28.30 -1.60 37.34
CA LEU A 86 28.55 -2.10 36.00
C LEU A 86 27.84 -1.20 34.97
N GLN A 87 28.61 -0.69 34.03
CA GLN A 87 28.05 0.06 32.90
C GLN A 87 27.81 -0.91 31.75
N VAL A 88 26.59 -0.88 31.20
CA VAL A 88 26.14 -1.69 30.08
C VAL A 88 25.62 -0.77 28.98
N ASP A 89 26.04 -1.01 27.76
CA ASP A 89 25.51 -0.37 26.57
C ASP A 89 24.87 -1.45 25.66
N VAL A 90 23.72 -1.13 25.11
CA VAL A 90 22.98 -1.96 24.16
C VAL A 90 22.83 -1.21 22.86
N PHE A 91 23.14 -1.87 21.75
CA PHE A 91 22.98 -1.35 20.40
C PHE A 91 22.18 -2.33 19.56
N ILE A 92 21.25 -1.82 18.76
CA ILE A 92 20.56 -2.67 17.77
C ILE A 92 21.45 -2.75 16.53
N LYS A 93 21.93 -3.95 16.24
CA LYS A 93 22.78 -4.23 15.08
C LYS A 93 21.95 -4.45 13.82
N GLU A 94 20.84 -5.18 13.94
CA GLU A 94 19.94 -5.48 12.84
C GLU A 94 18.48 -5.33 13.29
N TYR A 95 17.69 -4.60 12.48
CA TYR A 95 16.30 -4.28 12.76
C TYR A 95 15.41 -5.27 11.98
N HIS A 96 14.81 -6.25 12.64
CA HIS A 96 13.97 -7.25 11.98
C HIS A 96 12.53 -7.30 12.50
N SER A 97 12.25 -6.63 13.63
CA SER A 97 10.94 -6.73 14.27
C SER A 97 9.87 -5.83 13.66
N LYS A 98 10.28 -4.77 12.96
CA LYS A 98 9.33 -3.81 12.35
C LYS A 98 9.47 -3.81 10.84
N GLN A 99 9.02 -4.90 10.21
CA GLN A 99 8.97 -5.01 8.76
C GLN A 99 7.61 -4.60 8.22
N VAL A 100 7.62 -3.93 7.07
CA VAL A 100 6.44 -3.58 6.28
C VAL A 100 6.69 -3.97 4.83
N ALA A 101 5.63 -4.35 4.11
CA ALA A 101 5.73 -4.70 2.71
C ALA A 101 5.05 -3.64 1.84
N VAL A 102 5.69 -3.27 0.72
CA VAL A 102 5.07 -2.43 -0.31
C VAL A 102 5.04 -3.22 -1.61
N ILE A 103 3.85 -3.40 -2.17
CA ILE A 103 3.60 -4.21 -3.37
C ILE A 103 2.70 -3.48 -4.37
N GLY A 104 2.68 -3.96 -5.62
CA GLY A 104 1.82 -3.44 -6.68
C GLY A 104 2.51 -2.39 -7.55
N ALA A 105 1.77 -1.37 -7.98
CA ALA A 105 2.23 -0.38 -8.95
C ALA A 105 3.12 0.71 -8.33
N VAL A 106 4.19 0.31 -7.66
CA VAL A 106 5.30 1.16 -7.19
C VAL A 106 6.54 0.89 -8.02
N ASN A 107 7.51 1.81 -8.00
CA ASN A 107 8.73 1.65 -8.76
C ASN A 107 9.66 0.59 -8.16
N GLU A 108 9.62 0.38 -6.84
CA GLU A 108 10.39 -0.64 -6.15
C GLU A 108 9.51 -1.36 -5.13
N GLN A 109 9.15 -2.60 -5.45
CA GLN A 109 8.43 -3.48 -4.53
C GLN A 109 9.43 -4.14 -3.61
N SER A 110 9.27 -3.96 -2.30
CA SER A 110 10.19 -4.52 -1.31
C SER A 110 9.55 -4.66 0.07
N ARG A 111 10.26 -5.35 0.94
CA ARG A 111 10.06 -5.26 2.39
C ARG A 111 11.03 -4.24 2.94
N PHE A 112 10.53 -3.36 3.78
CA PHE A 112 11.31 -2.31 4.43
C PHE A 112 11.35 -2.54 5.93
N GLU A 113 12.51 -2.36 6.52
CA GLU A 113 12.74 -2.45 7.96
C GLU A 113 12.69 -1.03 8.55
N LEU A 114 11.74 -0.81 9.45
CA LEU A 114 11.50 0.51 10.00
C LEU A 114 12.32 0.71 11.29
N GLN A 115 13.27 1.64 11.25
CA GLN A 115 14.07 2.02 12.42
C GLN A 115 13.39 3.09 13.29
N ARG A 116 12.34 3.73 12.78
CA ARG A 116 11.53 4.72 13.46
C ARG A 116 10.09 4.68 12.96
N ARG A 117 9.22 5.46 13.57
CA ARG A 117 7.87 5.61 13.04
C ARG A 117 7.91 6.34 11.69
N VAL A 118 7.27 5.76 10.70
CA VAL A 118 7.23 6.25 9.32
C VAL A 118 5.78 6.46 8.91
N ARG A 119 5.50 7.51 8.17
CA ARG A 119 4.18 7.75 7.57
C ARG A 119 4.08 7.12 6.18
N LEU A 120 2.84 6.92 5.71
CA LEU A 120 2.55 6.33 4.40
C LEU A 120 3.30 7.03 3.25
N LEU A 121 3.28 8.36 3.21
CA LEU A 121 3.98 9.13 2.18
C LEU A 121 5.50 8.88 2.20
N GLU A 122 6.08 8.80 3.38
CA GLU A 122 7.50 8.52 3.52
C GLU A 122 7.84 7.08 3.09
N LEU A 123 7.01 6.11 3.45
CA LEU A 123 7.17 4.72 2.99
C LEU A 123 7.10 4.62 1.47
N LEU A 124 6.23 5.39 0.82
CA LEU A 124 6.19 5.47 -0.64
C LEU A 124 7.48 6.03 -1.23
N THR A 125 8.17 6.97 -0.54
CA THR A 125 9.47 7.45 -1.02
C THR A 125 10.54 6.38 -0.96
N TYR A 126 10.50 5.48 0.03
CA TYR A 126 11.39 4.32 0.07
C TYR A 126 11.14 3.36 -1.10
N ALA A 127 9.88 3.19 -1.50
CA ALA A 127 9.49 2.43 -2.69
C ALA A 127 9.70 3.20 -4.03
N LYS A 128 10.46 4.31 -4.02
CA LYS A 128 10.72 5.20 -5.18
C LYS A 128 9.46 5.76 -5.83
N GLY A 129 8.38 5.86 -5.05
CA GLY A 129 7.10 6.43 -5.47
C GLY A 129 6.24 5.51 -6.35
N PRO A 130 5.05 5.99 -6.73
CA PRO A 130 4.14 5.29 -7.62
C PRO A 130 4.73 5.09 -9.01
N SER A 131 4.49 3.95 -9.64
CA SER A 131 4.87 3.69 -11.02
C SER A 131 3.95 4.42 -12.01
N ALA A 132 4.33 4.43 -13.29
CA ALA A 132 3.49 5.00 -14.35
C ALA A 132 2.14 4.28 -14.51
N LYS A 133 2.00 3.06 -14.02
CA LYS A 133 0.77 2.25 -14.07
C LYS A 133 -0.09 2.38 -12.83
N ALA A 134 0.33 3.15 -11.83
CA ALA A 134 -0.36 3.26 -10.54
C ALA A 134 -1.81 3.74 -10.69
N GLY A 135 -2.69 3.11 -9.91
CA GLY A 135 -4.08 3.50 -9.76
C GLY A 135 -4.25 4.67 -8.81
N GLN A 136 -5.50 4.97 -8.47
CA GLN A 136 -5.86 6.14 -7.67
C GLN A 136 -5.90 5.87 -6.16
N THR A 137 -5.85 4.62 -5.75
CA THR A 137 -6.04 4.22 -4.37
C THR A 137 -4.83 3.48 -3.83
N ILE A 138 -4.51 3.72 -2.57
CA ILE A 138 -3.54 2.97 -1.79
C ILE A 138 -4.30 2.21 -0.72
N ASN A 139 -4.05 0.93 -0.62
CA ASN A 139 -4.67 0.07 0.36
C ASN A 139 -3.63 -0.36 1.40
N ILE A 140 -4.00 -0.26 2.66
CA ILE A 140 -3.21 -0.76 3.78
C ILE A 140 -3.99 -1.91 4.40
N VAL A 141 -3.37 -3.07 4.45
CA VAL A 141 -3.85 -4.21 5.23
C VAL A 141 -3.01 -4.26 6.50
N HIS A 142 -3.64 -3.94 7.62
CA HIS A 142 -3.01 -4.08 8.92
C HIS A 142 -3.00 -5.56 9.26
N SER A 143 -1.80 -6.14 9.26
CA SER A 143 -1.64 -7.50 9.76
C SER A 143 -1.79 -7.46 11.27
N SER A 144 -2.66 -8.30 11.82
CA SER A 144 -2.75 -8.56 13.25
C SER A 144 -1.51 -9.27 13.82
N ALA A 145 -0.40 -9.28 13.06
CA ALA A 145 0.89 -9.72 13.55
C ALA A 145 1.21 -8.92 14.81
N VAL A 146 0.94 -9.55 15.92
CA VAL A 146 0.96 -9.05 17.28
C VAL A 146 2.27 -8.29 17.51
N SER A 147 2.19 -6.95 17.55
CA SER A 147 3.26 -6.21 18.21
C SER A 147 3.21 -6.61 19.68
N PRO A 148 4.22 -7.30 20.20
CA PRO A 148 4.21 -7.75 21.60
C PRO A 148 4.12 -6.58 22.59
N CYS A 149 4.18 -5.35 22.07
CA CYS A 149 4.15 -4.12 22.83
C CYS A 149 2.80 -3.43 22.86
N LYS A 150 1.81 -3.88 22.09
CA LYS A 150 0.43 -3.44 22.20
C LYS A 150 -0.36 -4.53 22.91
N GLN A 151 -1.03 -4.19 24.01
CA GLN A 151 -2.12 -5.01 24.53
C GLN A 151 -3.25 -4.90 23.51
N THR A 152 -3.41 -5.92 22.69
CA THR A 152 -4.51 -5.99 21.73
C THR A 152 -5.77 -6.38 22.49
N ASP A 153 -6.75 -5.46 22.53
CA ASP A 153 -8.13 -5.88 22.65
C ASP A 153 -8.45 -6.79 21.45
N GLU A 154 -8.99 -7.97 21.77
CA GLU A 154 -9.27 -9.08 20.86
C GLU A 154 -10.23 -8.70 19.72
N SER A 155 -9.71 -8.10 18.66
CA SER A 155 -10.38 -8.15 17.34
C SER A 155 -9.37 -8.52 16.29
N ASP A 156 -9.24 -9.81 16.07
CA ASP A 156 -8.32 -10.47 15.12
C ASP A 156 -8.78 -10.30 13.65
N THR A 157 -9.42 -9.17 13.35
CA THR A 157 -9.81 -8.79 11.99
C THR A 157 -8.74 -7.92 11.39
N ALA A 158 -8.08 -8.43 10.36
CA ALA A 158 -7.19 -7.63 9.54
C ALA A 158 -7.94 -6.36 9.08
N ALA A 159 -7.59 -5.22 9.68
CA ALA A 159 -8.20 -3.96 9.32
C ALA A 159 -7.70 -3.55 7.94
N PHE A 160 -8.63 -3.31 7.03
CA PHE A 160 -8.35 -2.82 5.69
C PHE A 160 -8.69 -1.34 5.63
N THR A 161 -7.73 -0.52 5.22
CA THR A 161 -7.93 0.92 5.05
C THR A 161 -7.49 1.34 3.66
N SER A 162 -8.28 2.20 3.01
CA SER A 162 -8.01 2.70 1.67
C SER A 162 -7.87 4.22 1.66
N TYR A 163 -6.87 4.74 0.98
CA TYR A 163 -6.59 6.17 0.83
C TYR A 163 -6.50 6.55 -0.64
N LYS A 164 -6.87 7.79 -0.99
CA LYS A 164 -6.64 8.32 -2.32
C LYS A 164 -5.17 8.67 -2.49
N LEU A 165 -4.56 8.20 -3.57
CA LEU A 165 -3.16 8.48 -3.87
C LEU A 165 -2.88 10.00 -3.97
N SER A 166 -3.79 10.76 -4.59
CA SER A 166 -3.66 12.22 -4.71
C SER A 166 -3.53 12.92 -3.36
N ASP A 167 -4.33 12.51 -2.38
CA ASP A 167 -4.41 13.13 -1.06
C ASP A 167 -3.16 12.76 -0.23
N VAL A 168 -2.70 11.52 -0.37
CA VAL A 168 -1.43 11.07 0.24
C VAL A 168 -0.25 11.88 -0.32
N LEU A 169 -0.17 12.03 -1.65
CA LEU A 169 0.91 12.79 -2.31
C LEU A 169 0.85 14.29 -2.00
N ALA A 170 -0.35 14.82 -1.76
CA ALA A 170 -0.53 16.20 -1.29
C ALA A 170 -0.13 16.40 0.19
N GLY A 171 0.15 15.30 0.91
CA GLY A 171 0.54 15.35 2.32
C GLY A 171 -0.62 15.62 3.28
N ASP A 172 -1.87 15.35 2.87
CA ASP A 172 -3.02 15.52 3.75
C ASP A 172 -2.86 14.68 5.03
N PRO A 173 -2.90 15.30 6.22
CA PRO A 173 -2.67 14.58 7.48
C PRO A 173 -3.62 13.41 7.74
N LYS A 174 -4.86 13.48 7.22
CA LYS A 174 -5.86 12.43 7.38
C LYS A 174 -5.60 11.24 6.45
N SER A 175 -4.99 11.50 5.32
CA SER A 175 -4.66 10.49 4.29
C SER A 175 -3.21 9.97 4.41
N ASN A 176 -2.46 10.43 5.42
CA ASN A 176 -1.07 10.07 5.64
C ASN A 176 -0.84 9.47 7.04
N PRO A 177 -1.40 8.27 7.31
CA PRO A 177 -1.28 7.60 8.60
C PRO A 177 0.15 7.16 8.90
N TYR A 178 0.43 6.85 10.17
CA TYR A 178 1.61 6.10 10.55
C TYR A 178 1.45 4.63 10.14
N ILE A 179 2.53 4.06 9.64
CA ILE A 179 2.61 2.65 9.25
C ILE A 179 3.06 1.84 10.45
N GLU A 180 2.41 0.71 10.66
CA GLU A 180 2.70 -0.21 11.76
C GLU A 180 3.52 -1.42 11.28
N ALA A 181 4.17 -2.10 12.21
CA ALA A 181 4.89 -3.33 11.91
C ALA A 181 3.94 -4.42 11.40
N GLY A 182 4.31 -5.08 10.32
CA GLY A 182 3.49 -6.11 9.67
C GLY A 182 2.51 -5.58 8.63
N ASP A 183 2.37 -4.25 8.48
CA ASP A 183 1.49 -3.69 7.46
C ASP A 183 1.91 -4.08 6.05
N ILE A 184 0.90 -4.35 5.23
CA ILE A 184 1.07 -4.55 3.79
C ILE A 184 0.42 -3.39 3.06
N VAL A 185 1.23 -2.56 2.41
CA VAL A 185 0.77 -1.44 1.59
C VAL A 185 0.70 -1.88 0.15
N THR A 186 -0.49 -1.81 -0.44
CA THR A 186 -0.73 -2.22 -1.83
C THR A 186 -1.17 -1.02 -2.65
N LEU A 187 -0.48 -0.78 -3.76
CA LEU A 187 -0.87 0.18 -4.76
C LEU A 187 -1.30 -0.57 -6.03
N PRO A 188 -2.61 -0.80 -6.26
CA PRO A 188 -3.05 -1.51 -7.45
C PRO A 188 -2.74 -0.74 -8.73
N GLU A 189 -2.67 -1.43 -9.86
CA GLU A 189 -2.59 -0.77 -11.16
C GLU A 189 -3.91 -0.03 -11.44
N ALA A 190 -3.80 1.04 -12.25
CA ALA A 190 -4.98 1.77 -12.70
C ALA A 190 -5.84 0.87 -13.59
N ASP A 191 -7.15 0.94 -13.38
CA ASP A 191 -8.10 0.35 -14.30
C ASP A 191 -7.90 0.90 -15.72
N GLN A 192 -8.35 0.16 -16.71
CA GLN A 192 -8.17 0.50 -18.11
C GLN A 192 -9.49 0.56 -18.85
N VAL A 193 -9.56 1.41 -19.89
CA VAL A 193 -10.60 1.41 -20.91
C VAL A 193 -9.97 1.28 -22.28
N TYR A 194 -10.69 0.72 -23.20
CA TYR A 194 -10.20 0.39 -24.53
C TYR A 194 -10.98 1.17 -25.58
N VAL A 195 -10.29 1.92 -26.43
CA VAL A 195 -10.90 2.63 -27.56
C VAL A 195 -10.51 1.93 -28.85
N VAL A 196 -11.49 1.40 -29.55
CA VAL A 196 -11.33 0.60 -30.78
C VAL A 196 -12.27 1.05 -31.87
N GLY A 197 -12.04 0.54 -33.09
CA GLY A 197 -12.88 0.84 -34.25
C GLY A 197 -12.41 2.05 -35.03
N ASN A 198 -13.34 2.88 -35.49
CA ASN A 198 -13.09 3.95 -36.47
C ASN A 198 -12.56 5.24 -35.84
N VAL A 199 -11.48 5.15 -35.06
CA VAL A 199 -10.72 6.26 -34.51
C VAL A 199 -9.35 6.34 -35.18
N PHE A 200 -8.68 7.51 -35.09
CA PHE A 200 -7.37 7.67 -35.70
C PHE A 200 -6.32 6.75 -35.08
N MET A 201 -6.31 6.64 -33.75
CA MET A 201 -5.37 5.81 -33.00
C MET A 201 -6.11 4.96 -31.95
N PRO A 202 -6.46 3.71 -32.29
CA PRO A 202 -6.98 2.78 -31.28
C PRO A 202 -5.97 2.64 -30.14
N LEU A 203 -6.41 2.77 -28.87
CA LEU A 203 -5.53 2.76 -27.73
C LEU A 203 -6.21 2.26 -26.44
N THR A 204 -5.40 1.95 -25.48
CA THR A 204 -5.81 1.65 -24.10
C THR A 204 -5.51 2.86 -23.23
N ILE A 205 -6.48 3.30 -22.42
CA ILE A 205 -6.37 4.45 -21.53
C ILE A 205 -6.43 3.96 -20.10
N SER A 206 -5.43 4.32 -19.29
CA SER A 206 -5.44 4.06 -17.85
C SER A 206 -6.30 5.10 -17.13
N LEU A 207 -7.26 4.65 -16.33
CA LEU A 207 -8.19 5.50 -15.58
C LEU A 207 -7.52 6.07 -14.31
N LYS A 208 -6.62 7.04 -14.51
CA LYS A 208 -5.98 7.76 -13.38
C LYS A 208 -6.85 8.90 -12.83
N GLU A 209 -7.89 9.25 -13.55
CA GLU A 209 -8.90 10.24 -13.20
C GLU A 209 -10.21 9.85 -13.88
N PRO A 210 -11.36 10.35 -13.43
CA PRO A 210 -12.61 10.13 -14.15
C PRO A 210 -12.52 10.67 -15.57
N ILE A 211 -12.80 9.82 -16.56
CA ILE A 211 -12.74 10.14 -17.98
C ILE A 211 -14.11 9.90 -18.59
N THR A 212 -14.53 10.81 -19.48
CA THR A 212 -15.76 10.68 -20.26
C THR A 212 -15.51 10.09 -21.64
N LEU A 213 -16.58 9.65 -22.30
CA LEU A 213 -16.54 9.06 -23.64
C LEU A 213 -15.91 10.03 -24.65
N THR A 214 -16.34 11.29 -24.65
CA THR A 214 -15.80 12.29 -25.60
C THR A 214 -14.32 12.54 -25.36
N ARG A 215 -13.88 12.59 -24.11
CA ARG A 215 -12.46 12.74 -23.77
C ARG A 215 -11.64 11.53 -24.22
N ALA A 216 -12.15 10.32 -24.04
CA ALA A 216 -11.47 9.09 -24.48
C ALA A 216 -11.31 9.05 -26.01
N ILE A 217 -12.36 9.43 -26.75
CA ILE A 217 -12.30 9.56 -28.22
C ILE A 217 -11.29 10.62 -28.64
N ALA A 218 -11.26 11.78 -27.97
CA ALA A 218 -10.27 12.81 -28.23
C ALA A 218 -8.84 12.33 -28.03
N MET A 219 -8.58 11.56 -26.96
CA MET A 219 -7.28 10.94 -26.69
C MET A 219 -6.89 9.92 -27.79
N ALA A 220 -7.88 9.26 -28.41
CA ALA A 220 -7.68 8.38 -29.56
C ALA A 220 -7.48 9.14 -30.91
N GLY A 221 -7.22 10.45 -30.83
CA GLY A 221 -7.01 11.29 -32.00
C GLY A 221 -8.30 11.74 -32.71
N GLY A 222 -9.46 11.43 -32.12
CA GLY A 222 -10.77 11.73 -32.70
C GLY A 222 -11.29 10.65 -33.63
N LEU A 223 -12.44 10.98 -34.29
CA LEU A 223 -13.14 10.06 -35.16
C LEU A 223 -12.73 10.28 -36.64
N LYS A 224 -12.66 9.18 -37.41
CA LYS A 224 -12.48 9.26 -38.86
C LYS A 224 -13.75 9.73 -39.56
N GLN A 225 -13.65 10.20 -40.81
CA GLN A 225 -14.74 10.87 -41.53
C GLN A 225 -16.00 10.02 -41.73
N ASP A 226 -15.87 8.72 -41.94
CA ASP A 226 -16.94 7.76 -42.19
C ASP A 226 -17.48 7.10 -40.91
N THR A 227 -17.37 7.78 -39.78
CA THR A 227 -17.86 7.26 -38.48
C THR A 227 -19.35 7.53 -38.28
N ARG A 228 -20.05 6.56 -37.75
CA ARG A 228 -21.44 6.69 -37.27
C ARG A 228 -21.46 7.24 -35.85
N LYS A 229 -21.46 8.57 -35.74
CA LYS A 229 -21.49 9.30 -34.46
C LYS A 229 -22.76 9.04 -33.63
N ASP A 230 -23.86 8.69 -34.29
CA ASP A 230 -25.15 8.37 -33.67
C ASP A 230 -25.22 7.01 -32.99
N LYS A 231 -24.22 6.16 -33.17
CA LYS A 231 -24.23 4.76 -32.71
C LYS A 231 -22.88 4.29 -32.13
N ILE A 232 -22.23 5.11 -31.31
CA ILE A 232 -21.06 4.69 -30.58
C ILE A 232 -21.48 3.66 -29.51
N ARG A 233 -20.80 2.54 -29.43
CA ARG A 233 -21.13 1.47 -28.49
C ARG A 233 -20.11 1.46 -27.36
N VAL A 234 -20.58 1.39 -26.13
CA VAL A 234 -19.76 1.16 -24.95
C VAL A 234 -20.18 -0.19 -24.36
N LEU A 235 -19.27 -1.12 -24.37
CA LEU A 235 -19.46 -2.45 -23.79
C LEU A 235 -18.94 -2.44 -22.37
N ARG A 236 -19.85 -2.36 -21.43
CA ARG A 236 -19.57 -2.35 -19.97
C ARG A 236 -19.81 -3.73 -19.37
N GLN A 237 -18.83 -4.21 -18.63
CA GLN A 237 -18.97 -5.47 -17.90
C GLN A 237 -19.83 -5.24 -16.64
N GLU A 238 -20.82 -6.09 -16.41
CA GLU A 238 -21.58 -6.04 -15.17
C GLU A 238 -20.75 -6.59 -14.00
N PRO A 239 -20.79 -5.93 -12.82
CA PRO A 239 -20.02 -6.37 -11.66
C PRO A 239 -20.28 -7.85 -11.30
N GLY A 240 -19.21 -8.62 -11.09
CA GLY A 240 -19.28 -10.02 -10.69
C GLY A 240 -19.67 -11.00 -11.79
N THR A 241 -19.84 -10.57 -13.04
CA THR A 241 -20.17 -11.44 -14.16
C THR A 241 -19.21 -11.25 -15.35
N THR A 242 -19.25 -12.17 -16.30
CA THR A 242 -18.56 -12.03 -17.59
C THR A 242 -19.48 -11.41 -18.67
N ILE A 243 -20.73 -11.11 -18.29
CA ILE A 243 -21.72 -10.55 -19.21
C ILE A 243 -21.41 -9.08 -19.44
N ARG A 244 -21.46 -8.64 -20.69
CA ARG A 244 -21.29 -7.25 -21.08
C ARG A 244 -22.60 -6.66 -21.55
N LYS A 245 -22.95 -5.49 -21.00
CA LYS A 245 -24.07 -4.69 -21.44
C LYS A 245 -23.61 -3.71 -22.52
N GLU A 246 -24.35 -3.62 -23.61
CA GLU A 246 -24.11 -2.62 -24.65
C GLU A 246 -24.88 -1.34 -24.33
N ILE A 247 -24.15 -0.21 -24.28
CA ILE A 247 -24.69 1.13 -24.11
C ILE A 247 -24.44 1.85 -25.43
N THR A 248 -25.50 2.22 -26.15
CA THR A 248 -25.39 2.99 -27.38
C THR A 248 -25.46 4.48 -27.05
N VAL A 249 -24.48 5.24 -27.52
CA VAL A 249 -24.34 6.68 -27.27
C VAL A 249 -24.38 7.46 -28.59
N ASP A 250 -25.19 8.50 -28.61
CA ASP A 250 -25.26 9.49 -29.71
C ASP A 250 -24.37 10.69 -29.37
N LEU A 251 -23.22 10.80 -30.04
CA LEU A 251 -22.30 11.91 -29.85
C LEU A 251 -22.87 13.25 -30.35
N TYR A 252 -23.76 13.25 -31.33
CA TYR A 252 -24.42 14.50 -31.75
C TYR A 252 -25.30 15.08 -30.65
N ALA A 253 -25.96 14.22 -29.87
CA ALA A 253 -26.76 14.65 -28.72
C ALA A 253 -25.88 15.26 -27.62
N ILE A 254 -24.70 14.71 -27.40
CA ILE A 254 -23.72 15.25 -26.43
C ILE A 254 -23.14 16.58 -26.94
N GLU A 255 -22.72 16.65 -28.20
CA GLU A 255 -22.19 17.87 -28.82
C GLU A 255 -23.21 19.04 -28.76
N LYS A 256 -24.51 18.73 -28.90
CA LYS A 256 -25.61 19.71 -28.78
C LYS A 256 -26.05 20.00 -27.35
N LYS A 257 -25.39 19.39 -26.34
CA LYS A 257 -25.73 19.45 -24.90
C LYS A 257 -27.16 19.01 -24.58
N SER A 258 -27.76 18.15 -25.42
CA SER A 258 -29.04 17.51 -25.17
C SER A 258 -28.94 16.18 -24.42
N SER A 259 -27.74 15.67 -24.25
CA SER A 259 -27.44 14.49 -23.46
C SER A 259 -26.15 14.72 -22.66
N GLU A 260 -26.05 14.11 -21.49
CA GLU A 260 -24.83 14.12 -20.68
C GLU A 260 -23.76 13.23 -21.31
N ASP A 261 -22.50 13.61 -21.14
CA ASP A 261 -21.36 12.79 -21.57
C ASP A 261 -21.18 11.58 -20.66
N LEU A 262 -21.06 10.40 -21.24
CA LEU A 262 -20.99 9.16 -20.51
C LEU A 262 -19.66 9.05 -19.76
N ALA A 263 -19.72 8.97 -18.42
CA ALA A 263 -18.58 8.63 -17.60
C ALA A 263 -18.20 7.15 -17.84
N LEU A 264 -16.92 6.91 -18.13
CA LEU A 264 -16.39 5.58 -18.37
C LEU A 264 -16.11 4.84 -17.06
N ALA A 265 -16.37 3.54 -17.09
CA ALA A 265 -16.10 2.63 -15.98
C ALA A 265 -14.91 1.71 -16.31
N PRO A 266 -14.30 1.09 -15.27
CA PRO A 266 -13.27 0.08 -15.47
C PRO A 266 -13.64 -0.99 -16.50
N ASN A 267 -12.70 -1.32 -17.38
CA ASN A 267 -12.82 -2.32 -18.43
C ASN A 267 -13.89 -2.05 -19.52
N ASP A 268 -14.38 -0.79 -19.63
CA ASP A 268 -15.22 -0.40 -20.74
C ASP A 268 -14.48 -0.53 -22.07
N ILE A 269 -15.17 -1.08 -23.08
CA ILE A 269 -14.70 -1.10 -24.46
C ILE A 269 -15.55 -0.15 -25.27
N ILE A 270 -14.94 0.91 -25.77
CA ILE A 270 -15.56 1.89 -26.68
C ILE A 270 -15.34 1.39 -28.10
N ASP A 271 -16.41 0.95 -28.75
CA ASP A 271 -16.38 0.51 -30.14
C ASP A 271 -17.03 1.57 -31.03
N VAL A 272 -16.23 2.12 -31.91
CA VAL A 272 -16.60 3.20 -32.82
C VAL A 272 -16.91 2.59 -34.19
N PRO A 273 -18.20 2.53 -34.62
CA PRO A 273 -18.59 1.87 -35.87
C PRO A 273 -18.33 2.75 -37.08
N THR A 274 -18.10 2.09 -38.22
CA THR A 274 -18.07 2.75 -39.53
C THR A 274 -19.48 2.88 -40.11
N SER A 275 -19.71 3.80 -41.03
CA SER A 275 -20.96 3.96 -41.79
C SER A 275 -21.25 2.76 -42.71
N ALA A 276 -20.24 2.02 -43.11
CA ALA A 276 -20.34 0.86 -44.01
C ALA A 276 -20.77 -0.46 -43.34
N GLY A 277 -21.19 -0.46 -42.09
CA GLY A 277 -21.88 -1.56 -41.42
C GLY A 277 -21.07 -2.84 -41.12
N LYS A 278 -19.75 -2.84 -41.28
CA LYS A 278 -18.89 -3.99 -40.89
C LYS A 278 -18.43 -3.80 -39.44
N SER A 279 -19.06 -4.54 -38.52
CA SER A 279 -18.69 -4.50 -37.12
C SER A 279 -17.29 -5.11 -36.89
N PHE A 280 -16.36 -4.33 -36.46
CA PHE A 280 -15.01 -4.74 -36.06
C PHE A 280 -15.00 -5.73 -34.86
N LEU A 281 -16.10 -5.77 -34.12
CA LEU A 281 -16.26 -6.62 -32.92
C LEU A 281 -16.06 -8.13 -33.21
N ARG A 282 -16.38 -8.60 -34.43
CA ARG A 282 -16.17 -10.02 -34.78
C ARG A 282 -14.70 -10.44 -34.82
N SER A 283 -13.81 -9.50 -35.14
CA SER A 283 -12.37 -9.78 -35.18
C SER A 283 -11.69 -9.71 -33.80
N LEU A 284 -12.22 -8.92 -32.87
CA LEU A 284 -11.65 -8.82 -31.51
C LEU A 284 -11.99 -10.03 -30.62
N VAL A 285 -13.21 -10.57 -30.75
CA VAL A 285 -13.60 -11.80 -30.01
C VAL A 285 -12.79 -13.01 -30.47
N GLN A 286 -12.29 -12.99 -31.70
CA GLN A 286 -11.39 -14.05 -32.20
C GLN A 286 -9.90 -13.81 -31.88
N GLY A 287 -9.49 -12.60 -31.58
CA GLY A 287 -8.09 -12.21 -31.30
C GLY A 287 -7.65 -12.21 -29.84
N VAL A 288 -8.57 -12.26 -28.89
CA VAL A 288 -8.28 -12.22 -27.43
C VAL A 288 -8.37 -13.60 -26.77
N VAL A 289 -8.47 -14.67 -27.54
CA VAL A 289 -8.23 -16.01 -27.00
C VAL A 289 -6.71 -16.22 -27.01
N PRO A 290 -6.01 -16.18 -25.86
CA PRO A 290 -4.62 -16.61 -25.84
C PRO A 290 -4.60 -18.07 -26.30
N GLY A 291 -3.77 -18.35 -27.28
CA GLY A 291 -3.67 -19.62 -27.98
C GLY A 291 -3.74 -20.83 -27.06
N VAL A 292 -4.86 -21.50 -27.07
CA VAL A 292 -4.91 -22.93 -26.73
C VAL A 292 -4.20 -23.60 -27.89
N GLY A 293 -2.94 -23.96 -27.63
CA GLY A 293 -2.11 -24.63 -28.62
C GLY A 293 -2.84 -25.79 -29.23
N GLN A 294 -2.95 -25.77 -30.54
CA GLN A 294 -3.25 -26.95 -31.34
C GLN A 294 -2.11 -27.95 -31.10
N LEU A 295 -2.36 -28.91 -30.21
CA LEU A 295 -1.54 -30.09 -30.14
C LEU A 295 -1.79 -30.86 -31.45
N PRO A 296 -0.78 -31.16 -32.27
CA PRO A 296 -0.96 -32.02 -33.43
C PRO A 296 -1.30 -33.43 -32.92
N VAL A 297 -2.51 -33.85 -33.14
CA VAL A 297 -2.89 -35.26 -32.98
C VAL A 297 -2.17 -36.05 -34.06
N ARG A 298 -1.07 -36.68 -33.69
CA ARG A 298 -0.34 -37.61 -34.54
C ARG A 298 -1.12 -38.94 -34.54
N VAL A 299 -1.94 -39.13 -35.53
CA VAL A 299 -2.52 -40.47 -35.83
C VAL A 299 -1.39 -41.32 -36.36
N VAL A 300 -1.01 -42.35 -35.62
CA VAL A 300 -0.09 -43.41 -36.07
C VAL A 300 -0.95 -44.55 -36.58
N PRO A 301 -0.67 -45.14 -37.74
CA PRO A 301 -1.45 -46.20 -38.36
C PRO A 301 -1.38 -47.52 -37.60
#